data_b8bc4f94c522adbcc31e0e42c2d0cf69
#
_entry.id   b8bc4f94c522adbcc31e0e42c2d0cf69
#
_cell.length_a   1.000
_cell.length_b   1.000
_cell.length_c   1.000
_cell.angle_alpha   90.00
_cell.angle_beta   90.00
_cell.angle_gamma   90.00
#
_symmetry.space_group_name_H-M   'P 1'
#
loop_
_entity.id
_entity.type
_entity.pdbx_description
1 polymer ?
#
loop_
_entity_poly.entity_id
_entity_poly.type
_entity_poly.pdbx_seq_one_letter_code
_entity_poly.pdbx_strand_id
1 'polypeptide(L)' 'MKIKELYELVGGLPKHINVIAEDGSHPYIGLYEKAPDEIKSLKVKKAQIDLTPWTILEQVIFYI' A
#
# COMPACT_ATOMS: atom_id res chain seq x y z
N MET A 1 0.56 -2.27 -13.00
CA MET A 1 1.76 -2.28 -12.19
C MET A 1 1.47 -2.99 -10.87
N LYS A 2 2.36 -3.81 -10.39
CA LYS A 2 2.17 -4.55 -9.13
C LYS A 2 2.54 -3.68 -7.94
N ILE A 3 1.98 -4.01 -6.78
CA ILE A 3 2.27 -3.27 -5.54
C ILE A 3 3.77 -3.17 -5.30
N LYS A 4 4.51 -4.27 -5.43
CA LYS A 4 5.96 -4.26 -5.20
C LYS A 4 6.71 -3.31 -6.14
N GLU A 5 6.27 -3.22 -7.39
CA GLU A 5 6.91 -2.34 -8.37
C GLU A 5 6.67 -0.88 -8.02
N LEU A 6 5.44 -0.55 -7.67
CA LEU A 6 5.08 0.82 -7.30
C LEU A 6 5.75 1.24 -5.99
N TYR A 7 5.80 0.32 -5.02
CA TYR A 7 6.43 0.60 -3.74
C TYR A 7 7.92 0.94 -3.90
N GLU A 8 8.61 0.22 -4.76
CA GLU A 8 10.02 0.51 -5.08
C GLU A 8 10.18 1.86 -5.75
N LEU A 9 9.26 2.21 -6.64
CA LEU A 9 9.30 3.50 -7.34
C LEU A 9 9.16 4.69 -6.39
N VAL A 10 8.39 4.55 -5.32
CA VAL A 10 8.25 5.63 -4.33
C VAL A 10 9.37 5.61 -3.27
N GLY A 11 10.39 4.77 -3.47
CA GLY A 11 11.56 4.75 -2.60
C GLY A 11 11.41 3.93 -1.32
N GLY A 12 10.40 3.05 -1.26
CA GLY A 12 10.20 2.19 -0.11
C GLY A 12 9.65 2.88 1.13
N LEU A 13 9.10 4.06 1.00
CA LEU A 13 8.52 4.83 2.11
C LEU A 13 7.15 5.39 1.69
N PRO A 14 6.20 5.51 2.62
CA PRO A 14 6.19 5.02 4.01
C PRO A 14 6.20 3.49 4.10
N LYS A 15 6.63 2.97 5.25
CA LYS A 15 6.73 1.52 5.49
C LYS A 15 5.38 0.84 5.68
N HIS A 16 4.37 1.57 6.12
CA HIS A 16 3.01 1.04 6.27
C HIS A 16 2.25 1.17 4.97
N ILE A 17 1.53 0.11 4.63
CA ILE A 17 0.67 0.09 3.45
C ILE A 17 -0.75 -0.28 3.83
N ASN A 18 -1.69 0.22 3.04
CA ASN A 18 -3.10 -0.11 3.16
C ASN A 18 -3.61 -0.47 1.77
N VAL A 19 -4.03 -1.72 1.60
CA VAL A 19 -4.55 -2.20 0.31
C VAL A 19 -6.07 -2.17 0.37
N ILE A 20 -6.70 -1.50 -0.59
CA ILE A 20 -8.15 -1.35 -0.64
C ILE A 20 -8.67 -1.95 -1.95
N ALA A 21 -9.60 -2.89 -1.83
CA ALA A 21 -10.26 -3.51 -2.98
C ALA A 21 -11.50 -2.71 -3.41
N GLU A 22 -12.03 -3.02 -4.58
CA GLU A 22 -13.21 -2.32 -5.14
C GLU A 22 -14.43 -2.39 -4.24
N ASP A 23 -14.60 -3.49 -3.51
CA ASP A 23 -15.73 -3.67 -2.59
C ASP A 23 -15.55 -2.96 -1.25
N GLY A 24 -14.45 -2.21 -1.10
CA GLY A 24 -14.13 -1.52 0.14
C GLY A 24 -13.41 -2.37 1.17
N SER A 25 -13.14 -3.65 0.88
CA SER A 25 -12.39 -4.50 1.80
C SER A 25 -10.91 -4.13 1.81
N HIS A 26 -10.23 -4.54 2.88
CA HIS A 26 -8.80 -4.30 3.05
C HIS A 26 -8.06 -5.63 3.09
N PRO A 27 -7.61 -6.15 1.92
CA PRO A 27 -6.86 -7.41 1.88
C PRO A 27 -5.61 -7.40 2.75
N TYR A 28 -5.00 -6.24 2.93
CA TYR A 28 -3.84 -6.12 3.80
C TYR A 28 -3.70 -4.70 4.35
N ILE A 29 -3.40 -4.60 5.63
CA ILE A 29 -3.02 -3.36 6.31
C ILE A 29 -1.85 -3.69 7.24
N GLY A 30 -0.75 -2.98 7.11
CA GLY A 30 0.40 -3.19 7.97
C GLY A 30 1.71 -2.85 7.30
N LEU A 31 2.79 -3.41 7.82
CA LEU A 31 4.13 -3.18 7.28
C LEU A 31 4.30 -3.88 5.95
N TYR A 32 4.84 -3.16 4.96
CA TYR A 32 5.11 -3.73 3.65
C TYR A 32 6.04 -4.95 3.73
N GLU A 33 7.09 -4.88 4.54
CA GLU A 33 8.05 -5.97 4.65
C GLU A 33 7.44 -7.28 5.15
N LYS A 34 6.33 -7.20 5.88
CA LYS A 34 5.62 -8.37 6.40
C LYS A 34 4.48 -8.82 5.49
N ALA A 35 4.21 -8.09 4.43
CA ALA A 35 3.15 -8.46 3.49
C ALA A 35 3.53 -9.74 2.75
N PRO A 36 2.59 -10.69 2.58
CA PRO A 36 2.87 -11.89 1.80
C PRO A 36 3.05 -11.56 0.31
N ASP A 37 3.75 -12.43 -0.41
CA ASP A 37 4.01 -12.23 -1.84
C ASP A 37 2.74 -12.10 -2.66
N GLU A 38 1.66 -12.76 -2.24
CA GLU A 38 0.36 -12.64 -2.89
C GLU A 38 -0.12 -11.20 -2.93
N ILE A 39 0.06 -10.48 -1.81
CA ILE A 39 -0.31 -9.06 -1.71
C ILE A 39 0.63 -8.21 -2.58
N LYS A 40 1.93 -8.45 -2.47
CA LYS A 40 2.93 -7.69 -3.24
C LYS A 40 2.78 -7.85 -4.74
N SER A 41 2.17 -8.93 -5.18
CA SER A 41 1.96 -9.24 -6.60
C SER A 41 0.64 -8.74 -7.17
N LEU A 42 -0.22 -8.16 -6.35
CA LEU A 42 -1.50 -7.62 -6.81
C LEU A 42 -1.30 -6.42 -7.73
N LYS A 43 -2.12 -6.32 -8.76
CA LYS A 43 -2.11 -5.19 -9.68
C LYS A 43 -2.78 -3.99 -9.03
N VAL A 44 -2.18 -2.83 -9.18
CA VAL A 44 -2.66 -1.58 -8.59
C VAL A 44 -3.33 -0.73 -9.66
N LYS A 45 -4.51 -0.21 -9.37
CA LYS A 45 -5.20 0.76 -10.22
C LYS A 45 -4.77 2.18 -9.90
N LYS A 46 -4.52 2.46 -8.61
CA LYS A 46 -4.21 3.80 -8.13
C LYS A 46 -3.44 3.67 -6.82
N ALA A 47 -2.52 4.58 -6.59
CA ALA A 47 -1.79 4.68 -5.33
C ALA A 47 -1.87 6.10 -4.80
N GLN A 48 -1.91 6.22 -3.48
CA GLN A 48 -1.98 7.51 -2.81
C GLN A 48 -1.10 7.46 -1.56
N ILE A 49 -0.30 8.51 -1.36
CA ILE A 49 0.49 8.66 -0.15
C ILE A 49 -0.30 9.49 0.84
N ASP A 50 -0.54 8.95 2.01
CA ASP A 50 -1.24 9.64 3.08
C ASP A 50 -0.23 10.11 4.13
N LEU A 51 0.00 11.41 4.14
CA LEU A 51 0.95 12.07 5.04
C LEU A 51 0.22 13.09 5.93
N THR A 52 -0.99 12.78 6.36
CA THR A 52 -1.77 13.73 7.13
C THR A 52 -1.09 14.01 8.47
N PRO A 53 -0.95 15.30 8.86
CA PRO A 53 -0.28 15.67 10.11
C PRO A 53 -1.02 15.23 11.36
N TRP A 54 -2.25 14.77 11.21
CA TRP A 54 -3.10 14.34 12.32
C TRP A 54 -2.94 12.87 12.65
N THR A 55 -2.29 12.09 11.78
CA THR A 55 -2.08 10.67 11.99
C THR A 55 -0.61 10.42 12.33
N ILE A 56 -0.40 9.56 13.32
CA ILE A 56 0.94 9.13 13.71
C ILE A 56 1.54 8.20 12.64
N LEU A 57 0.68 7.64 11.78
CA LEU A 57 1.08 6.66 10.77
C LEU A 57 0.99 7.26 9.37
N GLU A 58 2.15 7.43 8.76
CA GLU A 58 2.23 7.67 7.32
C GLU A 58 2.02 6.33 6.61
N GLN A 59 1.21 6.33 5.56
CA GLN A 59 0.91 5.11 4.83
C GLN A 59 0.79 5.36 3.33
N VAL A 60 1.07 4.31 2.56
CA VAL A 60 0.74 4.29 1.14
C VAL A 60 -0.54 3.48 0.97
N ILE A 61 -1.51 4.05 0.28
CA ILE A 61 -2.77 3.38 -0.01
C ILE A 61 -2.72 2.88 -1.45
N PHE A 62 -2.91 1.57 -1.63
CA PHE A 62 -2.96 0.95 -2.95
C PHE A 62 -4.40 0.50 -3.23
N TYR A 63 -4.98 1.05 -4.27
CA TYR A 63 -6.31 0.64 -4.73
C TYR A 63 -6.16 -0.42 -5.80
N ILE A 64 -6.74 -1.57 -5.58
CA ILE A 64 -6.64 -2.72 -6.48
C ILE A 64 -7.94 -3.04 -7.20
#